data_370c1a142ad7ac181f5c267d59bc2ff6
#
_entry.id   370c1a142ad7ac181f5c267d59bc2ff6
#
_cell.length_a   1.000
_cell.length_b   1.000
_cell.length_c   1.000
_cell.angle_alpha   90.00
_cell.angle_beta   90.00
_cell.angle_gamma   90.00
#
_symmetry.space_group_name_H-M   'P 1'
#
loop_
_entity.id
_entity.type
_entity.pdbx_description
1 polymer ?
#
loop_
_entity_poly.entity_id
_entity_poly.type
_entity_poly.pdbx_seq_one_letter_code
_entity_poly.pdbx_strand_id
1 'polypeptide(L)'
;MSVKPVRQVTPPAARIWLAGLGATALAAGANAGWLWICVNLFNWEIVVPEAFQSAVYVDASLLRVTVATAIAGIFATLVAVGLAKLFIGPRIWFLVIGLGGGLASVYGALTLTGVSFSVKFSLSVMHLLATFLVVLPIAEALKIRDSDLHRADLRYHEHLESKNSDDTTFIAGSTAATTSAAIDTPKNLNDTIVAPLDSPTPDASGSFDGGGSAGD
;
A
#
# COMPACT_ATOMS: atom_id res chain seq x y z
N MET A 1 10.39 -18.55 26.58
CA MET A 1 9.90 -18.48 25.22
C MET A 1 10.12 -17.04 24.70
N SER A 2 11.10 -16.83 23.82
CA SER A 2 11.34 -15.52 23.21
C SER A 2 10.34 -15.33 22.08
N VAL A 3 9.38 -14.43 22.25
CA VAL A 3 8.42 -14.06 21.20
C VAL A 3 9.21 -13.26 20.15
N LYS A 4 9.45 -13.84 18.98
CA LYS A 4 10.06 -13.12 17.85
C LYS A 4 9.14 -11.93 17.50
N PRO A 5 9.69 -10.70 17.42
CA PRO A 5 8.88 -9.55 17.04
C PRO A 5 8.28 -9.79 15.64
N VAL A 6 6.95 -9.68 15.55
CA VAL A 6 6.23 -9.78 14.27
C VAL A 6 6.68 -8.61 13.41
N ARG A 7 7.45 -8.90 12.39
CA ARG A 7 7.96 -7.89 11.46
C ARG A 7 6.82 -7.37 10.59
N GLN A 8 6.52 -6.10 10.70
CA GLN A 8 5.53 -5.45 9.84
C GLN A 8 6.08 -5.32 8.42
N VAL A 9 5.50 -6.06 7.48
CA VAL A 9 5.78 -5.91 6.05
C VAL A 9 4.90 -4.78 5.51
N THR A 10 5.51 -3.72 5.02
CA THR A 10 4.80 -2.57 4.44
C THR A 10 4.89 -2.60 2.91
N PRO A 11 3.80 -2.27 2.19
CA PRO A 11 3.87 -2.15 0.74
C PRO A 11 4.84 -1.03 0.33
N PRO A 12 5.53 -1.15 -0.82
CA PRO A 12 6.49 -0.15 -1.26
C PRO A 12 5.79 1.19 -1.56
N ALA A 13 6.32 2.28 -0.99
CA ALA A 13 5.74 3.61 -1.13
C ALA A 13 5.60 4.05 -2.60
N ALA A 14 6.56 3.69 -3.46
CA ALA A 14 6.52 3.99 -4.89
C ALA A 14 5.26 3.42 -5.57
N ARG A 15 4.82 2.21 -5.19
CA ARG A 15 3.60 1.59 -5.73
C ARG A 15 2.35 2.39 -5.33
N ILE A 16 2.30 2.87 -4.09
CA ILE A 16 1.17 3.69 -3.60
C ILE A 16 1.15 5.03 -4.33
N TRP A 17 2.30 5.68 -4.52
CA TRP A 17 2.39 6.93 -5.25
C TRP A 17 2.00 6.80 -6.72
N LEU A 18 2.47 5.78 -7.43
CA LEU A 18 2.11 5.54 -8.83
C LEU A 18 0.60 5.27 -8.98
N ALA A 19 0.03 4.43 -8.10
CA ALA A 19 -1.40 4.18 -8.11
C ALA A 19 -2.20 5.45 -7.78
N GLY A 20 -1.76 6.22 -6.78
CA GLY A 20 -2.43 7.44 -6.35
C GLY A 20 -2.42 8.54 -7.42
N LEU A 21 -1.26 8.80 -8.02
CA LEU A 21 -1.14 9.81 -9.10
C LEU A 21 -1.94 9.39 -10.34
N GLY A 22 -1.84 8.12 -10.75
CA GLY A 22 -2.62 7.60 -11.88
C GLY A 22 -4.12 7.67 -11.63
N ALA A 23 -4.57 7.26 -10.44
CA ALA A 23 -5.96 7.33 -10.02
C ALA A 23 -6.47 8.78 -9.95
N THR A 24 -5.65 9.70 -9.44
CA THR A 24 -5.96 11.13 -9.38
C THR A 24 -6.13 11.73 -10.76
N ALA A 25 -5.22 11.43 -11.70
CA ALA A 25 -5.31 11.91 -13.08
C ALA A 25 -6.58 11.38 -13.77
N LEU A 26 -6.88 10.09 -13.57
CA LEU A 26 -8.10 9.48 -14.11
C LEU A 26 -9.37 10.11 -13.52
N ALA A 27 -9.42 10.33 -12.21
CA ALA A 27 -10.55 10.94 -11.54
C ALA A 27 -10.74 12.41 -11.98
N ALA A 28 -9.66 13.18 -12.12
CA ALA A 28 -9.71 14.55 -12.60
C ALA A 28 -10.22 14.63 -14.06
N GLY A 29 -9.74 13.74 -14.93
CA GLY A 29 -10.24 13.62 -16.30
C GLY A 29 -11.72 13.22 -16.38
N ALA A 30 -12.13 12.24 -15.57
CA ALA A 30 -13.52 11.80 -15.50
C ALA A 30 -14.46 12.90 -15.01
N ASN A 31 -14.09 13.64 -13.96
CA ASN A 31 -14.87 14.77 -13.45
C ASN A 31 -14.95 15.92 -14.45
N ALA A 32 -13.82 16.23 -15.12
CA ALA A 32 -13.80 17.24 -16.19
C ALA A 32 -14.70 16.84 -17.37
N GLY A 33 -14.63 15.57 -17.78
CA GLY A 33 -15.49 15.01 -18.82
C GLY A 33 -16.97 15.05 -18.44
N TRP A 34 -17.30 14.68 -17.18
CA TRP A 34 -18.67 14.76 -16.69
C TRP A 34 -19.19 16.21 -16.67
N LEU A 35 -18.38 17.17 -16.19
CA LEU A 35 -18.74 18.58 -16.21
C LEU A 35 -18.99 19.06 -17.65
N TRP A 36 -18.12 18.68 -18.58
CA TRP A 36 -18.27 19.01 -19.98
C TRP A 36 -19.61 18.49 -20.57
N ILE A 37 -19.97 17.24 -20.23
CA ILE A 37 -21.25 16.62 -20.63
C ILE A 37 -22.41 17.41 -20.04
N CYS A 38 -22.37 17.76 -18.75
CA CYS A 38 -23.44 18.51 -18.09
C CYS A 38 -23.67 19.87 -18.75
N VAL A 39 -22.60 20.60 -19.05
CA VAL A 39 -22.68 21.95 -19.59
C VAL A 39 -23.05 21.94 -21.08
N ASN A 40 -22.40 21.08 -21.88
CA ASN A 40 -22.56 21.16 -23.35
C ASN A 40 -23.67 20.26 -23.91
N LEU A 41 -24.00 19.16 -23.24
CA LEU A 41 -25.01 18.23 -23.72
C LEU A 41 -26.36 18.45 -23.03
N PHE A 42 -26.35 18.71 -21.73
CA PHE A 42 -27.58 18.93 -20.96
C PHE A 42 -27.93 20.41 -20.75
N ASN A 43 -27.03 21.34 -21.14
CA ASN A 43 -27.16 22.80 -20.92
C ASN A 43 -27.45 23.13 -19.44
N TRP A 44 -26.81 22.40 -18.50
CA TRP A 44 -26.94 22.66 -17.08
C TRP A 44 -25.97 23.76 -16.64
N GLU A 45 -26.48 24.73 -15.92
CA GLU A 45 -25.65 25.69 -15.20
C GLU A 45 -25.17 25.06 -13.91
N ILE A 46 -23.90 24.62 -13.87
CA ILE A 46 -23.32 24.01 -12.71
C ILE A 46 -22.58 25.08 -11.92
N VAL A 47 -23.07 25.34 -10.72
CA VAL A 47 -22.44 26.27 -9.78
C VAL A 47 -21.84 25.54 -8.59
N VAL A 48 -20.75 26.05 -8.07
CA VAL A 48 -20.05 25.52 -6.89
C VAL A 48 -19.85 26.65 -5.86
N PRO A 49 -19.81 26.34 -4.56
CA PRO A 49 -19.44 27.34 -3.56
C PRO A 49 -18.06 27.93 -3.86
N GLU A 50 -17.89 29.22 -3.76
CA GLU A 50 -16.61 29.91 -3.99
C GLU A 50 -15.54 29.46 -3.01
N ALA A 51 -15.92 29.26 -1.75
CA ALA A 51 -15.09 28.73 -0.70
C ALA A 51 -15.88 27.78 0.21
N PHE A 52 -15.18 27.04 1.06
CA PHE A 52 -15.81 26.14 2.02
C PHE A 52 -16.78 26.93 2.93
N GLN A 53 -18.03 26.49 2.99
CA GLN A 53 -19.14 27.14 3.70
C GLN A 53 -19.52 28.56 3.19
N SER A 54 -19.08 28.94 2.01
CA SER A 54 -19.51 30.20 1.41
C SER A 54 -20.97 30.11 0.91
N ALA A 55 -21.74 31.17 1.15
CA ALA A 55 -23.06 31.35 0.55
C ALA A 55 -23.00 31.91 -0.88
N VAL A 56 -21.78 32.27 -1.34
CA VAL A 56 -21.54 32.77 -2.70
C VAL A 56 -21.25 31.57 -3.62
N TYR A 57 -22.01 31.47 -4.71
CA TYR A 57 -21.86 30.45 -5.73
C TYR A 57 -21.22 31.06 -6.98
N VAL A 58 -20.35 30.32 -7.60
CA VAL A 58 -19.64 30.69 -8.84
C VAL A 58 -19.74 29.56 -9.84
N ASP A 59 -19.62 29.87 -11.12
CA ASP A 59 -19.67 28.86 -12.17
C ASP A 59 -18.54 27.84 -12.02
N ALA A 60 -18.91 26.56 -12.16
CA ALA A 60 -17.95 25.48 -12.14
C ALA A 60 -17.13 25.53 -13.45
N SER A 61 -15.85 25.89 -13.34
CA SER A 61 -14.91 25.81 -14.47
C SER A 61 -14.19 24.47 -14.46
N LEU A 62 -13.81 23.99 -15.66
CA LEU A 62 -13.00 22.77 -15.82
C LEU A 62 -11.74 22.83 -14.99
N LEU A 63 -11.06 23.99 -14.94
CA LEU A 63 -9.84 24.17 -14.17
C LEU A 63 -10.09 24.00 -12.67
N ARG A 64 -11.15 24.60 -12.12
CA ARG A 64 -11.48 24.49 -10.68
C ARG A 64 -11.76 23.04 -10.29
N VAL A 65 -12.58 22.34 -11.09
CA VAL A 65 -12.93 20.94 -10.82
C VAL A 65 -11.70 20.05 -10.91
N THR A 66 -10.85 20.23 -11.93
CA THR A 66 -9.62 19.47 -12.11
C THR A 66 -8.64 19.69 -10.95
N VAL A 67 -8.40 20.96 -10.58
CA VAL A 67 -7.49 21.31 -9.47
C VAL A 67 -8.01 20.78 -8.15
N ALA A 68 -9.29 20.96 -7.84
CA ALA A 68 -9.88 20.45 -6.60
C ALA A 68 -9.78 18.92 -6.51
N THR A 69 -10.07 18.21 -7.60
CA THR A 69 -9.93 16.74 -7.67
C THR A 69 -8.47 16.31 -7.52
N ALA A 70 -7.53 17.03 -8.14
CA ALA A 70 -6.10 16.76 -8.02
C ALA A 70 -5.61 16.92 -6.57
N ILE A 71 -5.97 18.00 -5.91
CA ILE A 71 -5.61 18.24 -4.50
C ILE A 71 -6.18 17.14 -3.61
N ALA A 72 -7.46 16.79 -3.77
CA ALA A 72 -8.11 15.72 -3.01
C ALA A 72 -7.42 14.36 -3.23
N GLY A 73 -7.05 14.02 -4.47
CA GLY A 73 -6.38 12.78 -4.81
C GLY A 73 -4.96 12.70 -4.26
N ILE A 74 -4.20 13.79 -4.30
CA ILE A 74 -2.87 13.87 -3.67
C ILE A 74 -3.00 13.68 -2.16
N PHE A 75 -3.96 14.36 -1.53
CA PHE A 75 -4.22 14.21 -0.10
C PHE A 75 -4.61 12.76 0.27
N ALA A 76 -5.49 12.12 -0.50
CA ALA A 76 -5.83 10.71 -0.31
C ALA A 76 -4.59 9.80 -0.42
N THR A 77 -3.68 10.09 -1.35
CA THR A 77 -2.43 9.34 -1.51
C THR A 77 -1.51 9.52 -0.31
N LEU A 78 -1.38 10.73 0.23
CA LEU A 78 -0.62 11.01 1.46
C LEU A 78 -1.19 10.26 2.66
N VAL A 79 -2.51 10.26 2.82
CA VAL A 79 -3.20 9.48 3.86
C VAL A 79 -2.91 7.99 3.71
N ALA A 80 -2.97 7.46 2.49
CA ALA A 80 -2.66 6.05 2.23
C ALA A 80 -1.22 5.68 2.62
N VAL A 81 -0.24 6.53 2.26
CA VAL A 81 1.16 6.33 2.66
C VAL A 81 1.33 6.41 4.18
N GLY A 82 0.64 7.33 4.85
CA GLY A 82 0.63 7.43 6.31
C GLY A 82 0.06 6.18 6.97
N LEU A 83 -1.11 5.71 6.50
CA LEU A 83 -1.74 4.49 7.01
C LEU A 83 -0.88 3.25 6.79
N ALA A 84 -0.17 3.16 5.65
CA ALA A 84 0.74 2.05 5.36
C ALA A 84 1.90 1.96 6.36
N LYS A 85 2.30 3.07 6.98
CA LYS A 85 3.37 3.11 7.99
C LYS A 85 2.87 2.91 9.42
N LEU A 86 1.64 3.33 9.71
CA LEU A 86 1.12 3.41 11.07
C LEU A 86 0.26 2.19 11.47
N PHE A 87 -0.42 1.55 10.52
CA PHE A 87 -1.43 0.54 10.82
C PHE A 87 -1.12 -0.84 10.25
N ILE A 88 -1.47 -1.86 11.02
CA ILE A 88 -1.53 -3.24 10.55
C ILE A 88 -2.83 -3.38 9.74
N GLY A 89 -2.72 -3.77 8.45
CA GLY A 89 -3.88 -3.85 7.55
C GLY A 89 -4.36 -2.49 7.01
N PRO A 90 -3.47 -1.65 6.46
CA PRO A 90 -3.78 -0.28 6.04
C PRO A 90 -4.87 -0.20 4.98
N ARG A 91 -5.08 -1.26 4.20
CA ARG A 91 -6.10 -1.35 3.16
C ARG A 91 -7.51 -1.17 3.70
N ILE A 92 -7.85 -1.85 4.80
CA ILE A 92 -9.21 -1.80 5.38
C ILE A 92 -9.49 -0.40 5.92
N TRP A 93 -8.54 0.16 6.67
CA TRP A 93 -8.67 1.52 7.20
C TRP A 93 -8.80 2.56 6.10
N PHE A 94 -8.01 2.44 5.04
CA PHE A 94 -8.11 3.33 3.90
C PHE A 94 -9.45 3.23 3.17
N LEU A 95 -9.99 2.01 2.99
CA LEU A 95 -11.33 1.81 2.41
C LEU A 95 -12.42 2.43 3.28
N VAL A 96 -12.39 2.22 4.59
CA VAL A 96 -13.39 2.79 5.51
C VAL A 96 -13.36 4.31 5.48
N ILE A 97 -12.17 4.91 5.61
CA ILE A 97 -12.00 6.37 5.58
C ILE A 97 -12.36 6.94 4.21
N GLY A 98 -11.87 6.33 3.13
CA GLY A 98 -12.09 6.80 1.77
C GLY A 98 -13.54 6.72 1.32
N LEU A 99 -14.19 5.58 1.53
CA LEU A 99 -15.61 5.42 1.20
C LEU A 99 -16.51 6.24 2.14
N GLY A 100 -16.20 6.27 3.43
CA GLY A 100 -16.93 7.09 4.40
C GLY A 100 -16.85 8.57 4.08
N GLY A 101 -15.66 9.08 3.77
CA GLY A 101 -15.44 10.46 3.32
C GLY A 101 -16.14 10.77 2.00
N GLY A 102 -16.09 9.83 1.05
CA GLY A 102 -16.81 9.95 -0.22
C GLY A 102 -18.32 10.06 -0.04
N LEU A 103 -18.91 9.18 0.78
CA LEU A 103 -20.34 9.24 1.09
C LEU A 103 -20.72 10.52 1.83
N ALA A 104 -19.91 10.99 2.77
CA ALA A 104 -20.10 12.26 3.44
C ALA A 104 -20.08 13.44 2.46
N SER A 105 -19.18 13.41 1.45
CA SER A 105 -19.12 14.43 0.40
C SER A 105 -20.36 14.43 -0.48
N VAL A 106 -20.89 13.24 -0.83
CA VAL A 106 -22.16 13.10 -1.58
C VAL A 106 -23.31 13.66 -0.76
N TYR A 107 -23.38 13.32 0.53
CA TYR A 107 -24.40 13.87 1.42
C TYR A 107 -24.31 15.39 1.49
N GLY A 108 -23.10 15.95 1.61
CA GLY A 108 -22.87 17.39 1.58
C GLY A 108 -23.40 18.06 0.29
N ALA A 109 -23.16 17.44 -0.87
CA ALA A 109 -23.67 17.94 -2.15
C ALA A 109 -25.23 17.92 -2.21
N LEU A 110 -25.85 16.88 -1.67
CA LEU A 110 -27.32 16.76 -1.66
C LEU A 110 -28.01 17.75 -0.71
N THR A 111 -27.33 18.17 0.35
CA THR A 111 -27.87 19.09 1.37
C THR A 111 -27.66 20.57 1.03
N LEU A 112 -27.00 20.90 -0.09
CA LEU A 112 -26.86 22.29 -0.54
C LEU A 112 -28.23 22.98 -0.66
N THR A 113 -28.35 24.18 -0.11
CA THR A 113 -29.57 24.98 -0.19
C THR A 113 -29.44 26.04 -1.28
N GLY A 114 -30.55 26.40 -1.90
CA GLY A 114 -30.57 27.47 -2.93
C GLY A 114 -30.05 27.07 -4.33
N VAL A 115 -29.72 25.79 -4.56
CA VAL A 115 -29.28 25.30 -5.87
C VAL A 115 -30.25 24.29 -6.46
N SER A 116 -30.28 24.19 -7.80
CA SER A 116 -31.16 23.28 -8.53
C SER A 116 -30.83 21.81 -8.27
N PHE A 117 -31.78 20.92 -8.53
CA PHE A 117 -31.56 19.49 -8.42
C PHE A 117 -30.46 18.99 -9.36
N SER A 118 -30.35 19.54 -10.58
CA SER A 118 -29.31 19.21 -11.56
C SER A 118 -27.90 19.46 -11.02
N VAL A 119 -27.70 20.56 -10.29
CA VAL A 119 -26.44 20.89 -9.61
C VAL A 119 -26.12 19.85 -8.54
N LYS A 120 -27.07 19.56 -7.64
CA LYS A 120 -26.90 18.55 -6.57
C LYS A 120 -26.56 17.19 -7.14
N PHE A 121 -27.28 16.76 -8.16
CA PHE A 121 -27.06 15.48 -8.83
C PHE A 121 -25.67 15.43 -9.48
N SER A 122 -25.31 16.46 -10.25
CA SER A 122 -24.02 16.53 -10.93
C SER A 122 -22.85 16.49 -9.94
N LEU A 123 -22.91 17.27 -8.86
CA LEU A 123 -21.89 17.25 -7.81
C LEU A 123 -21.81 15.89 -7.13
N SER A 124 -22.93 15.25 -6.83
CA SER A 124 -22.97 13.91 -6.25
C SER A 124 -22.29 12.87 -7.15
N VAL A 125 -22.56 12.91 -8.46
CA VAL A 125 -21.91 12.03 -9.44
C VAL A 125 -20.39 12.28 -9.47
N MET A 126 -19.95 13.54 -9.48
CA MET A 126 -18.52 13.87 -9.45
C MET A 126 -17.82 13.34 -8.18
N HIS A 127 -18.48 13.45 -7.02
CA HIS A 127 -17.93 12.92 -5.77
C HIS A 127 -17.87 11.39 -5.78
N LEU A 128 -18.88 10.70 -6.32
CA LEU A 128 -18.86 9.24 -6.48
C LEU A 128 -17.73 8.81 -7.44
N LEU A 129 -17.64 9.44 -8.62
CA LEU A 129 -16.57 9.15 -9.58
C LEU A 129 -15.19 9.34 -8.95
N ALA A 130 -14.94 10.48 -8.30
CA ALA A 130 -13.68 10.73 -7.63
C ALA A 130 -13.40 9.68 -6.53
N THR A 131 -14.40 9.36 -5.72
CA THR A 131 -14.26 8.37 -4.64
C THR A 131 -13.86 7.01 -5.19
N PHE A 132 -14.62 6.46 -6.14
CA PHE A 132 -14.33 5.13 -6.66
C PHE A 132 -13.02 5.08 -7.44
N LEU A 133 -12.76 6.08 -8.30
CA LEU A 133 -11.56 6.11 -9.13
C LEU A 133 -10.27 6.35 -8.33
N VAL A 134 -10.35 6.99 -7.17
CA VAL A 134 -9.19 7.22 -6.29
C VAL A 134 -9.05 6.10 -5.25
N VAL A 135 -10.13 5.76 -4.55
CA VAL A 135 -10.05 4.87 -3.39
C VAL A 135 -9.73 3.43 -3.80
N LEU A 136 -10.34 2.90 -4.86
CA LEU A 136 -10.16 1.50 -5.22
C LEU A 136 -8.73 1.18 -5.71
N PRO A 137 -8.11 1.95 -6.63
CA PRO A 137 -6.74 1.66 -7.06
C PRO A 137 -5.72 1.82 -5.94
N ILE A 138 -5.87 2.82 -5.07
CA ILE A 138 -4.98 3.01 -3.93
C ILE A 138 -5.16 1.87 -2.92
N ALA A 139 -6.39 1.45 -2.63
CA ALA A 139 -6.65 0.31 -1.75
C ALA A 139 -6.05 -1.00 -2.28
N GLU A 140 -6.03 -1.18 -3.61
CA GLU A 140 -5.36 -2.34 -4.22
C GLU A 140 -3.82 -2.22 -4.13
N ALA A 141 -3.28 -1.02 -4.25
CA ALA A 141 -1.86 -0.76 -4.06
C ALA A 141 -1.40 -0.99 -2.61
N LEU A 142 -2.29 -0.85 -1.63
CA LEU A 142 -2.04 -1.12 -0.21
C LEU A 142 -2.03 -2.61 0.14
N LYS A 143 -2.41 -3.49 -0.78
CA LYS A 143 -2.40 -4.94 -0.57
C LYS A 143 -0.97 -5.47 -0.49
N ILE A 144 -0.68 -6.22 0.56
CA ILE A 144 0.60 -6.92 0.70
C ILE A 144 0.59 -8.08 -0.29
N ARG A 145 1.61 -8.17 -1.14
CA ARG A 145 1.79 -9.24 -2.13
C ARG A 145 2.88 -10.19 -1.65
N ASP A 146 2.84 -11.42 -2.14
CA ASP A 146 3.87 -12.42 -1.83
C ASP A 146 5.28 -11.95 -2.19
N SER A 147 5.41 -11.15 -3.27
CA SER A 147 6.67 -10.51 -3.63
C SER A 147 7.19 -9.52 -2.58
N ASP A 148 6.31 -8.89 -1.81
CA ASP A 148 6.70 -7.97 -0.72
C ASP A 148 7.22 -8.77 0.48
N LEU A 149 6.62 -9.93 0.75
CA LEU A 149 7.05 -10.88 1.78
C LEU A 149 8.43 -11.44 1.43
N HIS A 150 8.62 -11.90 0.21
CA HIS A 150 9.90 -12.46 -0.25
C HIS A 150 11.04 -11.43 -0.19
N ARG A 151 10.80 -10.18 -0.60
CA ARG A 151 11.79 -9.09 -0.46
C ARG A 151 12.11 -8.75 0.99
N ALA A 152 11.14 -8.88 1.89
CA ALA A 152 11.37 -8.64 3.31
C ALA A 152 12.25 -9.75 3.91
N ASP A 153 12.07 -10.98 3.45
CA ASP A 153 12.84 -12.15 3.87
C ASP A 153 14.31 -12.05 3.38
N LEU A 154 14.53 -11.74 2.10
CA LEU A 154 15.87 -11.55 1.55
C LEU A 154 16.66 -10.47 2.31
N ARG A 155 16.07 -9.30 2.57
CA ARG A 155 16.72 -8.24 3.35
C ARG A 155 17.04 -8.64 4.78
N TYR A 156 16.26 -9.56 5.34
CA TYR A 156 16.54 -10.08 6.67
C TYR A 156 17.80 -10.96 6.67
N HIS A 157 17.93 -11.83 5.68
CA HIS A 157 19.12 -12.69 5.55
C HIS A 157 20.39 -11.86 5.28
N GLU A 158 20.34 -10.88 4.38
CA GLU A 158 21.46 -9.96 4.15
C GLU A 158 21.91 -9.23 5.42
N HIS A 159 20.95 -8.80 6.25
CA HIS A 159 21.27 -8.11 7.49
C HIS A 159 21.90 -9.04 8.55
N LEU A 160 21.49 -10.30 8.59
CA LEU A 160 22.10 -11.30 9.48
C LEU A 160 23.54 -11.65 9.03
N GLU A 161 23.78 -11.80 7.74
CA GLU A 161 25.09 -12.06 7.18
C GLU A 161 26.06 -10.89 7.44
N SER A 162 25.61 -9.65 7.24
CA SER A 162 26.39 -8.46 7.56
C SER A 162 26.78 -8.39 9.02
N LYS A 163 25.84 -8.69 9.92
CA LYS A 163 26.10 -8.66 11.36
C LYS A 163 27.10 -9.76 11.81
N ASN A 164 26.98 -10.96 11.23
CA ASN A 164 27.91 -12.05 11.53
C ASN A 164 29.33 -11.77 11.01
N SER A 165 29.47 -11.07 9.89
CA SER A 165 30.79 -10.72 9.36
C SER A 165 31.50 -9.67 10.22
N ASP A 166 30.78 -8.72 10.79
CA ASP A 166 31.34 -7.72 11.72
C ASP A 166 31.83 -8.36 13.02
N ASP A 167 31.07 -9.31 13.59
CA ASP A 167 31.44 -10.03 14.82
C ASP A 167 32.69 -10.92 14.61
N THR A 168 32.83 -11.54 13.41
CA THR A 168 34.01 -12.36 13.09
C THR A 168 35.28 -11.52 12.90
N THR A 169 35.14 -10.31 12.37
CA THR A 169 36.29 -9.40 12.22
C THR A 169 36.79 -8.90 13.56
N PHE A 170 35.91 -8.69 14.53
CA PHE A 170 36.28 -8.27 15.88
C PHE A 170 37.04 -9.37 16.66
N ILE A 171 36.65 -10.64 16.53
CA ILE A 171 37.32 -11.76 17.15
C ILE A 171 38.71 -12.01 16.54
N ALA A 172 38.83 -11.87 15.19
CA ALA A 172 40.13 -12.06 14.52
C ALA A 172 41.14 -10.94 14.87
N GLY A 173 40.67 -9.69 15.08
CA GLY A 173 41.49 -8.57 15.53
C GLY A 173 41.99 -8.71 16.97
N SER A 174 41.19 -9.35 17.85
CA SER A 174 41.54 -9.54 19.27
C SER A 174 42.55 -10.68 19.49
N THR A 175 42.57 -11.71 18.63
CA THR A 175 43.49 -12.83 18.70
C THR A 175 44.89 -12.50 18.16
N ALA A 176 45.01 -11.51 17.24
CA ALA A 176 46.30 -11.09 16.68
C ALA A 176 47.18 -10.27 17.65
N ALA A 177 46.60 -9.72 18.72
CA ALA A 177 47.33 -8.89 19.71
C ALA A 177 47.94 -9.67 20.88
N THR A 178 47.70 -10.99 21.03
CA THR A 178 48.12 -11.74 22.20
C THR A 178 49.06 -12.91 21.93
N THR A 179 49.57 -13.09 20.71
CA THR A 179 50.46 -14.21 20.40
C THR A 179 51.85 -13.72 19.95
N SER A 180 52.53 -12.99 20.86
CA SER A 180 53.99 -12.85 20.83
C SER A 180 54.56 -13.27 22.19
N ALA A 181 54.30 -14.50 22.56
CA ALA A 181 55.06 -15.19 23.62
C ALA A 181 55.13 -16.68 23.26
N ALA A 182 56.38 -17.07 23.02
CA ALA A 182 56.84 -18.40 22.72
C ALA A 182 56.14 -19.51 23.52
N ILE A 183 56.06 -20.71 22.88
CA ILE A 183 56.52 -21.98 23.52
C ILE A 183 55.74 -23.14 22.92
N ASP A 184 56.58 -24.06 22.42
CA ASP A 184 56.43 -25.51 22.40
C ASP A 184 55.24 -26.25 21.81
N THR A 185 55.59 -26.93 20.74
CA THR A 185 54.93 -28.10 20.21
C THR A 185 54.82 -29.23 21.23
N PRO A 186 53.69 -29.89 21.33
CA PRO A 186 53.74 -31.34 21.27
C PRO A 186 52.85 -31.93 20.16
N LYS A 187 53.44 -32.91 19.56
CA LYS A 187 52.97 -33.92 18.65
C LYS A 187 51.60 -34.53 19.03
N ASN A 188 50.83 -34.77 17.93
CA ASN A 188 50.09 -36.02 17.72
C ASN A 188 48.89 -36.31 18.62
N LEU A 189 47.70 -36.21 18.06
CA LEU A 189 46.74 -37.30 18.23
C LEU A 189 45.85 -37.41 16.99
N ASN A 190 45.96 -38.59 16.41
CA ASN A 190 45.21 -39.18 15.34
C ASN A 190 43.73 -39.36 15.72
N ASP A 191 42.94 -39.42 14.64
CA ASP A 191 41.69 -40.15 14.57
C ASP A 191 40.50 -39.76 15.43
N THR A 192 39.55 -39.08 14.78
CA THR A 192 38.15 -39.50 14.93
C THR A 192 37.42 -39.25 13.61
N ILE A 193 37.23 -40.28 12.85
CA ILE A 193 36.31 -40.42 11.72
C ILE A 193 34.89 -40.22 12.27
N VAL A 194 34.23 -39.20 11.85
CA VAL A 194 32.77 -39.09 12.06
C VAL A 194 32.10 -39.31 10.71
N ALA A 195 31.34 -40.40 10.65
CA ALA A 195 30.53 -40.85 9.52
C ALA A 195 29.51 -39.82 9.08
N PRO A 196 29.14 -39.79 7.79
CA PRO A 196 28.10 -38.92 7.31
C PRO A 196 26.71 -39.41 7.77
N LEU A 197 25.95 -38.47 8.33
CA LEU A 197 24.55 -38.66 8.73
C LEU A 197 23.68 -38.70 7.47
N ASP A 198 23.03 -39.82 7.29
CA ASP A 198 22.02 -40.06 6.27
C ASP A 198 20.88 -39.04 6.35
N SER A 199 20.62 -38.39 5.23
CA SER A 199 19.41 -37.56 5.07
C SER A 199 18.22 -38.44 4.75
N PRO A 200 17.09 -38.36 5.43
CA PRO A 200 15.87 -39.03 5.01
C PRO A 200 15.23 -38.26 3.86
N THR A 201 15.05 -38.95 2.74
CA THR A 201 14.16 -38.55 1.63
C THR A 201 12.71 -38.61 2.09
N PRO A 202 11.89 -37.59 1.85
CA PRO A 202 10.45 -37.74 2.00
C PRO A 202 9.84 -38.27 0.72
N ASP A 203 9.40 -39.51 0.76
CA ASP A 203 8.39 -40.08 -0.13
C ASP A 203 7.06 -39.32 0.10
N ALA A 204 6.55 -38.72 -0.93
CA ALA A 204 5.20 -38.22 -0.94
C ALA A 204 4.52 -38.51 -2.28
N SER A 205 4.11 -39.73 -2.46
CA SER A 205 3.02 -40.09 -3.34
C SER A 205 1.71 -39.98 -2.57
N GLY A 206 0.95 -38.92 -2.83
CA GLY A 206 -0.40 -38.67 -2.34
C GLY A 206 -1.29 -38.28 -3.50
N SER A 207 -1.75 -39.30 -4.26
CA SER A 207 -2.89 -39.21 -5.16
C SER A 207 -4.15 -38.88 -4.38
N PHE A 208 -4.80 -37.76 -4.74
CA PHE A 208 -6.15 -37.44 -4.29
C PHE A 208 -7.08 -37.37 -5.50
N ASP A 209 -7.67 -38.51 -5.81
CA ASP A 209 -8.90 -38.65 -6.59
C ASP A 209 -10.09 -38.30 -5.69
N GLY A 210 -11.04 -37.60 -6.24
CA GLY A 210 -12.33 -37.35 -5.62
C GLY A 210 -13.02 -36.24 -6.40
N GLY A 211 -13.83 -36.51 -7.39
CA GLY A 211 -15.12 -37.20 -7.31
C GLY A 211 -16.18 -36.17 -7.16
N GLY A 212 -16.81 -35.72 -8.24
CA GLY A 212 -18.13 -35.58 -8.69
C GLY A 212 -19.22 -35.25 -7.64
N SER A 213 -20.01 -34.20 -7.89
CA SER A 213 -21.46 -34.31 -7.79
C SER A 213 -22.12 -33.14 -8.51
N ALA A 214 -22.86 -33.47 -9.57
CA ALA A 214 -23.94 -32.66 -10.13
C ALA A 214 -25.16 -32.76 -9.17
N GLY A 215 -25.96 -31.70 -9.14
CA GLY A 215 -27.22 -31.65 -8.39
C GLY A 215 -27.94 -30.36 -8.64
N ASP A 216 -28.89 -30.40 -9.53
CA ASP A 216 -30.13 -29.64 -9.74
C ASP A 216 -30.14 -28.12 -9.46
#